data_ca34dd6ab8d4018185f5477865f74d31
#
_entry.id   ca34dd6ab8d4018185f5477865f74d31
#
_cell.length_a   1.000
_cell.length_b   1.000
_cell.length_c   1.000
_cell.angle_alpha   90.00
_cell.angle_beta   90.00
_cell.angle_gamma   90.00
#
_symmetry.space_group_name_H-M   'P 1'
#
loop_
_entity.id
_entity.type
_entity.pdbx_description
1 polymer ?
#
loop_
_entity_poly.entity_id
_entity_poly.type
_entity_poly.pdbx_seq_one_letter_code
_entity_poly.pdbx_strand_id
1 'polypeptide(L)' 'MKWEYLIVALSEFAPPTAAPGASNAVNVLNHEGSDGWEAVGLTPLGDGGYAVLMKRPV' A
#
# COMPACT_ATOMS: atom_id res chain seq x y z
N MET A 1 -3.55 23.35 -4.46
CA MET A 1 -3.83 21.94 -4.78
C MET A 1 -4.34 21.24 -3.54
N LYS A 2 -5.35 20.41 -3.69
CA LYS A 2 -5.89 19.63 -2.57
C LYS A 2 -5.54 18.17 -2.74
N TRP A 3 -5.42 17.47 -1.62
CA TRP A 3 -5.11 16.05 -1.58
C TRP A 3 -6.16 15.33 -0.76
N GLU A 4 -6.44 14.11 -1.11
CA GLU A 4 -7.18 13.21 -0.23
C GLU A 4 -6.28 12.04 0.17
N TYR A 5 -6.58 11.43 1.30
CA TYR A 5 -5.72 10.43 1.92
C TYR A 5 -6.48 9.15 2.19
N LEU A 6 -5.75 8.04 2.12
CA LEU A 6 -6.27 6.71 2.35
C LEU A 6 -5.26 5.94 3.19
N ILE A 7 -5.72 5.14 4.13
CA ILE A 7 -4.87 4.21 4.86
C ILE A 7 -5.27 2.79 4.47
N VAL A 8 -4.30 2.03 3.99
CA VAL A 8 -4.48 0.64 3.59
C VAL A 8 -3.74 -0.26 4.58
N ALA A 9 -4.43 -1.23 5.15
CA ALA A 9 -3.81 -2.21 6.03
C ALA A 9 -3.36 -3.41 5.22
N LEU A 10 -2.11 -3.84 5.43
CA LEU A 10 -1.54 -5.01 4.78
C LEU A 10 -1.19 -6.03 5.86
N SER A 11 -1.52 -7.30 5.62
CA SER A 11 -1.22 -8.36 6.59
C SER A 11 0.26 -8.70 6.62
N GLU A 12 0.96 -8.58 5.48
CA GLU A 12 2.39 -8.88 5.38
C GLU A 12 2.93 -8.36 4.06
N PHE A 13 4.26 -8.28 3.98
CA PHE A 13 4.94 -8.06 2.72
C PHE A 13 5.55 -9.37 2.25
N ALA A 14 5.47 -9.60 0.92
CA ALA A 14 6.15 -10.73 0.32
C ALA A 14 7.66 -10.54 0.36
N PRO A 15 8.44 -11.65 0.34
CA PRO A 15 9.90 -11.54 0.24
C PRO A 15 10.32 -10.77 -1.00
N PRO A 16 11.48 -10.09 -0.97
CA PRO A 16 11.96 -9.34 -2.13
C PRO A 16 12.14 -10.17 -3.41
N THR A 17 12.28 -11.49 -3.26
CA THR A 17 12.45 -12.40 -4.39
C THR A 17 11.12 -12.89 -4.96
N ALA A 18 9.99 -12.49 -4.40
CA ALA A 18 8.69 -12.90 -4.90
C ALA A 18 8.47 -12.33 -6.31
N ALA A 19 7.90 -13.15 -7.19
CA ALA A 19 7.57 -12.70 -8.54
C ALA A 19 6.48 -11.64 -8.50
N PRO A 20 6.48 -10.69 -9.45
CA PRO A 20 5.37 -9.76 -9.58
C PRO A 20 4.05 -10.52 -9.68
N GLY A 21 3.05 -10.08 -8.94
CA GLY A 21 1.75 -10.75 -8.90
C GLY A 21 1.66 -11.85 -7.85
N ALA A 22 2.80 -12.32 -7.33
CA ALA A 22 2.82 -13.31 -6.25
C ALA A 22 2.66 -12.65 -4.89
N SER A 23 2.89 -11.34 -4.80
CA SER A 23 2.79 -10.58 -3.56
C SER A 23 1.40 -9.99 -3.41
N ASN A 24 0.69 -10.38 -2.35
CA ASN A 24 -0.60 -9.79 -2.04
C ASN A 24 -0.47 -8.29 -1.73
N ALA A 25 0.61 -7.90 -1.05
CA ALA A 25 0.84 -6.49 -0.74
C ALA A 25 0.99 -5.66 -2.01
N VAL A 26 1.79 -6.13 -2.97
CA VAL A 26 1.97 -5.42 -4.24
C VAL A 26 0.66 -5.37 -5.02
N ASN A 27 -0.12 -6.45 -5.02
CA ASN A 27 -1.41 -6.48 -5.70
C ASN A 27 -2.36 -5.45 -5.11
N VAL A 28 -2.43 -5.34 -3.79
CA VAL A 28 -3.27 -4.34 -3.13
C VAL A 28 -2.81 -2.92 -3.48
N LEU A 29 -1.50 -2.66 -3.41
CA LEU A 29 -0.97 -1.33 -3.73
C LEU A 29 -1.20 -0.97 -5.20
N ASN A 30 -1.05 -1.93 -6.11
CA ASN A 30 -1.31 -1.69 -7.53
C ASN A 30 -2.79 -1.43 -7.79
N HIS A 31 -3.67 -2.12 -7.08
CA HIS A 31 -5.11 -1.89 -7.19
C HIS A 31 -5.44 -0.45 -6.81
N GLU A 32 -4.93 0.02 -5.67
CA GLU A 32 -5.15 1.40 -5.25
C GLU A 32 -4.48 2.39 -6.21
N GLY A 33 -3.28 2.05 -6.68
CA GLY A 33 -2.54 2.88 -7.63
C GLY A 33 -3.31 3.07 -8.95
N SER A 34 -4.08 2.06 -9.37
CA SER A 34 -4.89 2.19 -10.58
C SER A 34 -6.02 3.21 -10.41
N ASP A 35 -6.39 3.52 -9.17
CA ASP A 35 -7.35 4.57 -8.86
C ASP A 35 -6.69 5.93 -8.58
N GLY A 36 -5.39 6.03 -8.84
CA GLY A 36 -4.64 7.28 -8.70
C GLY A 36 -3.95 7.48 -7.36
N TRP A 37 -3.99 6.49 -6.48
CA TRP A 37 -3.37 6.59 -5.15
C TRP A 37 -1.87 6.39 -5.23
N GLU A 38 -1.13 7.17 -4.43
CA GLU A 38 0.32 7.09 -4.31
C GLU A 38 0.68 6.80 -2.86
N ALA A 39 1.49 5.78 -2.63
CA ALA A 39 1.96 5.45 -1.29
C ALA A 39 3.01 6.46 -0.85
N VAL A 40 2.83 7.07 0.32
CA VAL A 40 3.73 8.09 0.82
C VAL A 40 4.31 7.77 2.20
N GLY A 41 3.86 6.71 2.84
CA GLY A 41 4.38 6.33 4.13
C GLY A 41 3.98 4.91 4.51
N LEU A 42 4.76 4.31 5.40
CA LEU A 42 4.55 2.95 5.85
C LEU A 42 4.86 2.89 7.33
N THR A 43 4.00 2.22 8.10
CA THR A 43 4.27 1.97 9.52
C THR A 43 3.93 0.52 9.86
N PRO A 44 4.79 -0.16 10.63
CA PRO A 44 4.46 -1.49 11.10
C PRO A 44 3.37 -1.43 12.17
N LEU A 45 2.51 -2.44 12.14
CA LEU A 45 1.50 -2.66 13.18
C LEU A 45 2.02 -3.71 14.15
N GLY A 46 1.55 -3.69 15.38
CA GLY A 46 2.05 -4.58 16.41
C GLY A 46 1.74 -6.06 16.20
N ASP A 47 0.88 -6.38 15.24
CA ASP A 47 0.45 -7.75 14.94
C ASP A 47 1.17 -8.38 13.75
N GLY A 48 2.25 -7.74 13.27
CA GLY A 48 3.00 -8.23 12.11
C GLY A 48 2.54 -7.69 10.78
N GLY A 49 1.47 -6.90 10.77
CA GLY A 49 1.00 -6.24 9.57
C GLY A 49 1.59 -4.85 9.41
N TYR A 50 1.13 -4.15 8.39
CA TYR A 50 1.60 -2.81 8.06
C TYR A 50 0.42 -1.92 7.66
N ALA A 51 0.55 -0.63 7.94
CA ALA A 51 -0.36 0.38 7.43
C ALA A 51 0.39 1.26 6.44
N VAL A 52 -0.22 1.50 5.29
CA VAL A 52 0.34 2.34 4.24
C VAL A 52 -0.53 3.58 4.09
N LEU A 53 0.09 4.74 4.23
CA LEU A 53 -0.58 6.01 3.98
C LEU A 53 -0.45 6.32 2.50
N MET A 54 -1.58 6.58 1.86
CA MET A 54 -1.64 6.92 0.45
C MET A 54 -2.32 8.26 0.26
N LYS A 55 -2.00 8.94 -0.82
CA LYS A 55 -2.63 10.20 -1.19
C LYS A 55 -2.88 10.25 -2.68
N ARG A 56 -3.82 11.10 -3.07
CA ARG A 56 -4.01 11.46 -4.48
C ARG A 56 -4.57 12.87 -4.56
N PRO A 57 -4.33 13.57 -5.67
CA PRO A 57 -4.91 14.89 -5.86
C PRO A 57 -6.44 14.81 -6.02
N VAL A 58 -7.09 15.83 -5.49
CA VAL A 58 -8.56 15.92 -5.57
C VAL A 58 -8.95 16.86 -6.68
#